data_e1c3ec823b6717366ab8c15c56373aad
#
_entry.id   e1c3ec823b6717366ab8c15c56373aad
#
_cell.length_a   1.000
_cell.length_b   1.000
_cell.length_c   1.000
_cell.angle_alpha   90.00
_cell.angle_beta   90.00
_cell.angle_gamma   90.00
#
_symmetry.space_group_name_H-M   'P 1'
#
loop_
_entity.id
_entity.type
_entity.pdbx_description
1 polymer ?
#
loop_
_entity_poly.entity_id
_entity_poly.type
_entity_poly.pdbx_seq_one_letter_code
_entity_poly.pdbx_strand_id
1 'polypeptide(L)'
;MYLSMFYTLLVPCVSILNENFSPTSIMENMSSPATGLQPIRCKAAVCRKPGEPLVMEEIMVAPPMGHEVRIRIICTSLCHSDLIVWKMKDPPGIVPRILGHEAIGVVESVGKDVKEVKEGDTVIPTFMADCGECKDCLSNKSNLCSKFPFSVSPGMPRDGTTRFKDLNGEIINHFLFVSSFTEYTVVDVANVVKVDPTIPPNRACLLSCGVSTGVGAAWRTANVEKGSTVAIFGIGSIGLAVAEGARLCGATKIIGIDINSDKFETAKKFGVTEFVNSGSLGNKSVSEVINEMTDGGADYCFECVGLPSLVHEAYACCRQGWGKTIVLGVHKPGSQLSFDSLDVLHLGKTLIGSLFGGLKTKSDIPILLKWYTDKKLELDKFVTHEMSFEDINKAFNLLIEGKCLRCVMWMNK
;
A
#
# COMPACT_ATOMS: atom_id res chain seq x y z
N MET A 1 37.90 31.06 -30.38
CA MET A 1 37.13 31.31 -31.60
C MET A 1 36.47 30.00 -32.03
N TYR A 2 35.29 29.67 -31.40
CA TYR A 2 34.37 28.63 -31.87
C TYR A 2 32.97 29.13 -31.63
N LEU A 3 32.16 29.13 -32.68
CA LEU A 3 30.84 29.74 -32.78
C LEU A 3 29.80 28.97 -31.95
N SER A 4 28.97 29.80 -31.30
CA SER A 4 27.66 29.39 -30.76
C SER A 4 26.67 29.07 -31.88
N MET A 5 25.97 27.97 -31.77
CA MET A 5 24.72 27.75 -32.49
C MET A 5 23.63 27.36 -31.46
N PHE A 6 22.85 28.38 -31.08
CA PHE A 6 21.58 28.21 -30.39
C PHE A 6 20.52 27.74 -31.39
N TYR A 7 19.98 26.54 -31.22
CA TYR A 7 18.72 26.16 -31.83
C TYR A 7 17.59 26.34 -30.82
N THR A 8 16.85 27.42 -31.00
CA THR A 8 15.60 27.69 -30.32
C THR A 8 14.51 26.87 -31.01
N LEU A 9 14.08 25.78 -30.41
CA LEU A 9 12.87 25.08 -30.83
C LEU A 9 11.67 25.72 -30.12
N LEU A 10 10.95 26.56 -30.84
CA LEU A 10 9.61 27.01 -30.52
C LEU A 10 8.63 25.81 -30.61
N VAL A 11 8.09 25.40 -29.49
CA VAL A 11 6.93 24.50 -29.43
C VAL A 11 5.68 25.38 -29.59
N PRO A 12 4.83 25.18 -30.59
CA PRO A 12 3.58 25.91 -30.69
C PRO A 12 2.60 25.42 -29.63
N CYS A 13 2.09 26.37 -28.84
CA CYS A 13 0.96 26.20 -27.95
C CYS A 13 -0.27 25.87 -28.80
N VAL A 14 -0.71 24.63 -28.83
CA VAL A 14 -2.00 24.25 -29.41
C VAL A 14 -3.07 24.57 -28.38
N SER A 15 -3.80 25.64 -28.64
CA SER A 15 -5.06 25.96 -27.97
C SER A 15 -6.08 24.89 -28.37
N ILE A 16 -6.38 23.96 -27.43
CA ILE A 16 -7.50 23.03 -27.59
C ILE A 16 -8.76 23.82 -27.27
N LEU A 17 -9.52 24.07 -28.34
CA LEU A 17 -10.85 24.65 -28.30
C LEU A 17 -11.80 23.75 -27.48
N ASN A 18 -12.56 24.38 -26.59
CA ASN A 18 -13.71 23.84 -25.92
C ASN A 18 -14.67 23.21 -26.94
N GLU A 19 -14.68 21.89 -27.04
CA GLU A 19 -15.83 21.19 -27.59
C GLU A 19 -16.82 20.91 -26.46
N ASN A 20 -18.03 21.44 -26.63
CA ASN A 20 -19.19 21.26 -25.77
C ASN A 20 -19.52 19.78 -25.63
N PHE A 21 -19.11 19.19 -24.49
CA PHE A 21 -19.59 17.88 -24.09
C PHE A 21 -21.05 18.02 -23.64
N SER A 22 -21.97 17.52 -24.45
CA SER A 22 -23.36 17.37 -24.07
C SER A 22 -23.50 16.31 -22.96
N PRO A 23 -24.26 16.59 -21.87
CA PRO A 23 -24.40 15.65 -20.74
C PRO A 23 -25.17 14.36 -21.04
N THR A 24 -25.68 14.19 -22.26
CA THR A 24 -26.60 13.12 -22.62
C THR A 24 -25.95 11.83 -23.12
N SER A 25 -24.62 11.77 -23.34
CA SER A 25 -23.95 10.57 -23.86
C SER A 25 -23.22 9.70 -22.80
N ILE A 26 -23.26 10.06 -21.51
CA ILE A 26 -22.58 9.32 -20.44
C ILE A 26 -23.49 8.27 -19.76
N MET A 27 -24.79 8.25 -20.08
CA MET A 27 -25.75 7.37 -19.40
C MET A 27 -25.89 5.94 -19.97
N GLU A 28 -25.21 5.57 -21.03
CA GLU A 28 -25.48 4.27 -21.71
C GLU A 28 -24.60 3.09 -21.23
N ASN A 29 -23.68 3.26 -20.29
CA ASN A 29 -22.83 2.15 -19.80
C ASN A 29 -22.89 1.92 -18.28
N MET A 30 -23.94 2.35 -17.59
CA MET A 30 -24.14 1.97 -16.20
C MET A 30 -24.66 0.53 -16.13
N SER A 31 -23.77 -0.42 -15.80
CA SER A 31 -24.19 -1.80 -15.50
C SER A 31 -25.23 -1.78 -14.38
N SER A 32 -26.40 -2.36 -14.64
CA SER A 32 -27.47 -2.47 -13.65
C SER A 32 -27.04 -3.35 -12.46
N PRO A 33 -27.50 -3.09 -11.22
CA PRO A 33 -27.26 -3.99 -10.10
C PRO A 33 -27.83 -5.38 -10.38
N ALA A 34 -27.27 -6.41 -9.73
CA ALA A 34 -27.83 -7.77 -9.83
C ALA A 34 -29.29 -7.74 -9.41
N THR A 35 -30.17 -8.31 -10.24
CA THR A 35 -31.62 -8.29 -10.03
C THR A 35 -31.96 -8.99 -8.71
N GLY A 36 -32.68 -8.29 -7.81
CA GLY A 36 -33.16 -8.83 -6.53
C GLY A 36 -32.32 -8.50 -5.30
N LEU A 37 -31.10 -7.97 -5.45
CA LEU A 37 -30.27 -7.60 -4.31
C LEU A 37 -30.69 -6.23 -3.72
N GLN A 38 -30.80 -6.17 -2.39
CA GLN A 38 -31.16 -4.97 -1.66
C GLN A 38 -29.94 -4.29 -1.03
N PRO A 39 -29.99 -2.97 -0.80
CA PRO A 39 -29.00 -2.29 0.04
C PRO A 39 -28.97 -2.91 1.46
N ILE A 40 -27.77 -2.96 2.05
CA ILE A 40 -27.57 -3.47 3.42
C ILE A 40 -27.33 -2.28 4.33
N ARG A 41 -28.06 -2.23 5.46
CA ARG A 41 -27.77 -1.33 6.57
C ARG A 41 -26.77 -1.99 7.50
N CYS A 42 -25.69 -1.27 7.82
CA CYS A 42 -24.61 -1.80 8.65
C CYS A 42 -23.81 -0.68 9.33
N LYS A 43 -22.98 -1.03 10.31
CA LYS A 43 -22.07 -0.11 11.00
C LYS A 43 -20.84 0.21 10.15
N ALA A 44 -20.37 1.46 10.25
CA ALA A 44 -19.11 1.93 9.68
C ALA A 44 -18.45 2.97 10.58
N ALA A 45 -17.13 3.09 10.48
CA ALA A 45 -16.36 4.16 11.09
C ALA A 45 -16.06 5.23 10.03
N VAL A 46 -16.79 6.31 10.04
CA VAL A 46 -16.77 7.36 9.02
C VAL A 46 -15.86 8.52 9.46
N CYS A 47 -14.93 8.89 8.61
CA CYS A 47 -14.18 10.13 8.73
C CYS A 47 -15.07 11.28 8.25
N ARG A 48 -15.69 12.00 9.19
CA ARG A 48 -16.55 13.16 8.90
C ARG A 48 -15.75 14.45 8.78
N LYS A 49 -14.62 14.54 9.53
CA LYS A 49 -13.69 15.68 9.48
C LYS A 49 -12.24 15.23 9.58
N PRO A 50 -11.33 15.86 8.82
CA PRO A 50 -9.92 15.49 8.84
C PRO A 50 -9.29 15.67 10.24
N GLY A 51 -8.63 14.63 10.73
CA GLY A 51 -7.91 14.64 12.00
C GLY A 51 -8.79 14.53 13.25
N GLU A 52 -10.13 14.50 13.12
CA GLU A 52 -11.04 14.23 14.24
C GLU A 52 -11.31 12.72 14.38
N PRO A 53 -11.71 12.24 15.57
CA PRO A 53 -12.09 10.84 15.77
C PRO A 53 -13.12 10.38 14.74
N LEU A 54 -12.95 9.13 14.26
CA LEU A 54 -13.92 8.51 13.37
C LEU A 54 -15.26 8.34 14.09
N VAL A 55 -16.35 8.61 13.39
CA VAL A 55 -17.70 8.48 13.91
C VAL A 55 -18.24 7.08 13.59
N MET A 56 -18.58 6.32 14.64
CA MET A 56 -19.28 5.04 14.46
C MET A 56 -20.76 5.32 14.17
N GLU A 57 -21.21 4.98 12.97
CA GLU A 57 -22.59 5.24 12.55
C GLU A 57 -23.13 4.12 11.65
N GLU A 58 -24.43 4.08 11.46
CA GLU A 58 -25.08 3.20 10.51
C GLU A 58 -25.14 3.84 9.13
N ILE A 59 -24.81 3.05 8.13
CA ILE A 59 -24.81 3.45 6.72
C ILE A 59 -25.61 2.47 5.87
N MET A 60 -25.88 2.86 4.65
CA MET A 60 -26.43 2.00 3.59
C MET A 60 -25.35 1.63 2.60
N VAL A 61 -25.15 0.33 2.39
CA VAL A 61 -24.23 -0.22 1.37
C VAL A 61 -25.05 -0.75 0.20
N ALA A 62 -24.85 -0.16 -0.97
CA ALA A 62 -25.55 -0.54 -2.18
C ALA A 62 -25.23 -1.98 -2.62
N PRO A 63 -26.08 -2.65 -3.40
CA PRO A 63 -25.75 -3.92 -4.03
C PRO A 63 -24.58 -3.74 -5.02
N PRO A 64 -23.80 -4.82 -5.29
CA PRO A 64 -22.71 -4.77 -6.24
C PRO A 64 -23.25 -4.62 -7.67
N MET A 65 -22.61 -3.77 -8.47
CA MET A 65 -22.89 -3.62 -9.89
C MET A 65 -22.08 -4.64 -10.71
N GLY A 66 -22.33 -4.76 -11.99
CA GLY A 66 -21.74 -5.68 -12.97
C GLY A 66 -20.49 -6.48 -12.52
N HIS A 67 -19.36 -5.81 -12.43
CA HIS A 67 -18.07 -6.42 -12.08
C HIS A 67 -17.68 -6.25 -10.60
N GLU A 68 -18.62 -5.96 -9.72
CA GLU A 68 -18.35 -5.69 -8.31
C GLU A 68 -18.70 -6.87 -7.42
N VAL A 69 -18.10 -6.85 -6.25
CA VAL A 69 -18.27 -7.87 -5.20
C VAL A 69 -18.58 -7.14 -3.90
N ARG A 70 -19.71 -7.47 -3.26
CA ARG A 70 -20.01 -7.02 -1.91
C ARG A 70 -19.45 -8.04 -0.92
N ILE A 71 -18.64 -7.55 0.01
CA ILE A 71 -17.87 -8.36 0.95
C ILE A 71 -18.32 -8.03 2.36
N ARG A 72 -18.68 -9.05 3.14
CA ARG A 72 -18.85 -8.95 4.59
C ARG A 72 -17.45 -9.08 5.21
N ILE A 73 -16.98 -8.02 5.85
CA ILE A 73 -15.66 -7.97 6.48
C ILE A 73 -15.64 -8.85 7.74
N ILE A 74 -14.60 -9.65 7.90
CA ILE A 74 -14.33 -10.44 9.11
C ILE A 74 -13.48 -9.62 10.07
N CYS A 75 -12.34 -9.11 9.58
CA CYS A 75 -11.47 -8.22 10.32
C CYS A 75 -10.72 -7.28 9.37
N THR A 76 -10.26 -6.17 9.91
CA THR A 76 -9.47 -5.16 9.20
C THR A 76 -8.30 -4.72 10.06
N SER A 77 -7.18 -4.33 9.42
CA SER A 77 -6.01 -3.81 10.12
C SER A 77 -5.82 -2.33 9.82
N LEU A 78 -5.21 -1.61 10.77
CA LEU A 78 -4.90 -0.20 10.63
C LEU A 78 -3.50 0.00 10.04
N CYS A 79 -3.39 0.86 9.03
CA CYS A 79 -2.16 1.20 8.33
C CYS A 79 -1.84 2.70 8.44
N HIS A 80 -0.56 3.07 8.27
CA HIS A 80 -0.15 4.48 8.20
C HIS A 80 -0.79 5.24 7.03
N SER A 81 -1.15 4.56 5.93
CA SER A 81 -1.85 5.20 4.81
C SER A 81 -3.23 5.72 5.23
N ASP A 82 -3.93 5.00 6.12
CA ASP A 82 -5.19 5.46 6.71
C ASP A 82 -4.96 6.72 7.54
N LEU A 83 -3.93 6.73 8.38
CA LEU A 83 -3.56 7.87 9.23
C LEU A 83 -3.16 9.10 8.41
N ILE A 84 -2.42 8.91 7.31
CA ILE A 84 -2.01 10.01 6.42
C ILE A 84 -3.24 10.68 5.81
N VAL A 85 -4.15 9.89 5.22
CA VAL A 85 -5.34 10.45 4.55
C VAL A 85 -6.35 10.98 5.56
N TRP A 86 -6.47 10.37 6.73
CA TRP A 86 -7.29 10.89 7.84
C TRP A 86 -6.90 12.31 8.25
N LYS A 87 -5.60 12.68 8.20
CA LYS A 87 -5.11 14.01 8.54
C LYS A 87 -5.20 15.03 7.39
N MET A 88 -5.41 14.57 6.15
CA MET A 88 -5.40 15.45 4.98
C MET A 88 -6.64 16.33 4.94
N LYS A 89 -6.43 17.65 4.80
CA LYS A 89 -7.50 18.65 4.64
C LYS A 89 -7.82 18.93 3.18
N ASP A 90 -6.82 18.78 2.31
CA ASP A 90 -6.93 19.01 0.87
C ASP A 90 -6.97 17.69 0.10
N PRO A 91 -7.44 17.65 -1.17
CA PRO A 91 -7.40 16.44 -1.98
C PRO A 91 -6.02 15.76 -1.96
N PRO A 92 -5.98 14.42 -1.78
CA PRO A 92 -7.11 13.48 -1.84
C PRO A 92 -7.88 13.27 -0.52
N GLY A 93 -7.73 14.15 0.47
CA GLY A 93 -8.38 14.11 1.80
C GLY A 93 -9.88 14.48 1.79
N ILE A 94 -10.64 13.98 0.83
CA ILE A 94 -12.08 14.26 0.68
C ILE A 94 -12.89 13.54 1.76
N VAL A 95 -13.80 14.26 2.44
CA VAL A 95 -14.73 13.73 3.46
C VAL A 95 -16.19 14.08 3.10
N PRO A 96 -17.21 13.34 3.58
CA PRO A 96 -17.12 12.16 4.45
C PRO A 96 -16.53 10.95 3.69
N ARG A 97 -15.79 10.10 4.40
CA ARG A 97 -15.11 8.94 3.80
C ARG A 97 -15.00 7.77 4.77
N ILE A 98 -15.14 6.54 4.26
CA ILE A 98 -14.78 5.32 4.98
C ILE A 98 -13.36 4.95 4.59
N LEU A 99 -12.45 4.93 5.57
CA LEU A 99 -11.06 4.50 5.41
C LEU A 99 -10.92 2.97 5.50
N GLY A 100 -9.70 2.47 5.63
CA GLY A 100 -9.37 1.04 5.74
C GLY A 100 -9.13 0.39 4.39
N HIS A 101 -8.03 -0.39 4.31
CA HIS A 101 -7.64 -1.09 3.09
C HIS A 101 -6.85 -2.39 3.36
N GLU A 102 -6.63 -2.75 4.63
CA GLU A 102 -6.05 -4.04 5.03
C GLU A 102 -7.16 -4.90 5.63
N ALA A 103 -7.74 -5.84 4.87
CA ALA A 103 -8.90 -6.59 5.32
C ALA A 103 -8.98 -8.01 4.73
N ILE A 104 -9.85 -8.81 5.34
CA ILE A 104 -10.33 -10.09 4.84
C ILE A 104 -11.82 -10.19 5.11
N GLY A 105 -12.55 -10.81 4.22
CA GLY A 105 -13.99 -11.01 4.38
C GLY A 105 -14.53 -12.19 3.59
N VAL A 106 -15.84 -12.35 3.63
CA VAL A 106 -16.58 -13.35 2.87
C VAL A 106 -17.44 -12.64 1.85
N VAL A 107 -17.43 -13.12 0.62
CA VAL A 107 -18.30 -12.63 -0.46
C VAL A 107 -19.74 -12.84 -0.04
N GLU A 108 -20.50 -11.76 0.09
CA GLU A 108 -21.92 -11.79 0.40
C GLU A 108 -22.76 -11.85 -0.89
N SER A 109 -22.38 -11.10 -1.90
CA SER A 109 -23.01 -11.12 -3.21
C SER A 109 -22.05 -10.65 -4.31
N VAL A 110 -22.36 -10.97 -5.56
CA VAL A 110 -21.54 -10.62 -6.73
C VAL A 110 -22.41 -9.99 -7.80
N GLY A 111 -21.82 -9.06 -8.56
CA GLY A 111 -22.43 -8.50 -9.76
C GLY A 111 -22.51 -9.54 -10.88
N LYS A 112 -23.41 -9.28 -11.85
CA LYS A 112 -23.76 -10.24 -12.92
C LYS A 112 -22.59 -10.67 -13.83
N ASP A 113 -21.55 -9.85 -13.92
CA ASP A 113 -20.40 -10.08 -14.81
C ASP A 113 -19.19 -10.70 -14.06
N VAL A 114 -19.31 -10.94 -12.74
CA VAL A 114 -18.26 -11.57 -11.92
C VAL A 114 -18.28 -13.08 -12.14
N LYS A 115 -17.10 -13.65 -12.45
CA LYS A 115 -16.91 -15.09 -12.69
C LYS A 115 -15.83 -15.72 -11.79
N GLU A 116 -14.95 -14.89 -11.23
CA GLU A 116 -13.74 -15.35 -10.52
C GLU A 116 -14.02 -15.76 -9.08
N VAL A 117 -15.06 -15.20 -8.47
CA VAL A 117 -15.49 -15.46 -7.11
C VAL A 117 -17.00 -15.61 -7.05
N LYS A 118 -17.48 -16.23 -5.99
CA LYS A 118 -18.91 -16.46 -5.73
C LYS A 118 -19.25 -16.23 -4.26
N GLU A 119 -20.52 -16.11 -3.96
CA GLU A 119 -21.04 -16.07 -2.58
C GLU A 119 -20.45 -17.19 -1.72
N GLY A 120 -20.03 -16.84 -0.51
CA GLY A 120 -19.38 -17.73 0.47
C GLY A 120 -17.86 -17.86 0.31
N ASP A 121 -17.27 -17.38 -0.78
CA ASP A 121 -15.80 -17.41 -0.93
C ASP A 121 -15.13 -16.44 0.07
N THR A 122 -14.04 -16.88 0.68
CA THR A 122 -13.18 -16.03 1.51
C THR A 122 -12.22 -15.25 0.62
N VAL A 123 -12.14 -13.94 0.82
CA VAL A 123 -11.40 -13.04 -0.06
C VAL A 123 -10.64 -11.96 0.70
N ILE A 124 -9.50 -11.55 0.14
CA ILE A 124 -8.72 -10.38 0.53
C ILE A 124 -8.98 -9.28 -0.50
N PRO A 125 -9.61 -8.15 -0.13
CA PRO A 125 -9.65 -6.96 -0.98
C PRO A 125 -8.30 -6.25 -0.98
N THR A 126 -7.89 -5.72 -2.13
CA THR A 126 -6.59 -5.03 -2.29
C THR A 126 -6.77 -3.70 -3.00
N PHE A 127 -5.95 -2.71 -2.65
CA PHE A 127 -5.96 -1.42 -3.32
C PHE A 127 -5.30 -1.44 -4.70
N MET A 128 -4.58 -2.51 -5.01
CA MET A 128 -3.96 -2.73 -6.32
C MET A 128 -4.85 -3.63 -7.17
N ALA A 129 -5.28 -3.10 -8.30
CA ALA A 129 -6.06 -3.88 -9.25
C ALA A 129 -5.18 -4.84 -10.07
N ASP A 130 -5.70 -6.04 -10.32
CA ASP A 130 -5.17 -7.00 -11.28
C ASP A 130 -6.33 -7.49 -12.16
N CYS A 131 -6.48 -6.90 -13.36
CA CYS A 131 -7.57 -7.27 -14.27
C CYS A 131 -7.31 -8.58 -15.00
N GLY A 132 -6.09 -9.12 -14.98
CA GLY A 132 -5.72 -10.38 -15.65
C GLY A 132 -5.70 -10.33 -17.18
N GLU A 133 -6.00 -9.19 -17.83
CA GLU A 133 -6.18 -9.11 -19.29
C GLU A 133 -5.36 -8.02 -19.99
N CYS A 134 -4.99 -6.92 -19.29
CA CYS A 134 -4.17 -5.88 -19.91
C CYS A 134 -2.71 -6.33 -20.05
N LYS A 135 -1.98 -5.68 -20.94
CA LYS A 135 -0.59 -6.06 -21.24
C LYS A 135 0.31 -6.00 -19.98
N ASP A 136 0.03 -5.09 -19.06
CA ASP A 136 0.81 -4.93 -17.83
C ASP A 136 0.50 -6.04 -16.83
N CYS A 137 -0.79 -6.41 -16.64
CA CYS A 137 -1.17 -7.55 -15.82
C CYS A 137 -0.66 -8.89 -16.40
N LEU A 138 -0.57 -9.02 -17.72
CA LEU A 138 -0.02 -10.22 -18.38
C LEU A 138 1.52 -10.22 -18.41
N SER A 139 2.18 -9.08 -18.22
CA SER A 139 3.63 -8.96 -18.25
C SER A 139 4.26 -9.30 -16.89
N ASN A 140 5.43 -9.94 -16.91
CA ASN A 140 6.24 -10.14 -15.69
C ASN A 140 7.03 -8.89 -15.25
N LYS A 141 6.89 -7.75 -15.96
CA LYS A 141 7.68 -6.54 -15.72
C LYS A 141 6.97 -5.50 -14.85
N SER A 142 5.65 -5.61 -14.69
CA SER A 142 4.85 -4.61 -13.98
C SER A 142 3.78 -5.26 -13.11
N ASN A 143 3.51 -4.66 -11.97
CA ASN A 143 2.35 -4.96 -11.12
C ASN A 143 1.27 -3.86 -11.21
N LEU A 144 1.46 -2.86 -12.07
CA LEU A 144 0.54 -1.74 -12.22
C LEU A 144 -0.43 -2.04 -13.37
N CYS A 145 -1.70 -2.18 -13.03
CA CYS A 145 -2.76 -2.39 -14.03
C CYS A 145 -3.00 -1.11 -14.84
N SER A 146 -2.80 -1.15 -16.16
CA SER A 146 -3.06 0.01 -17.02
C SER A 146 -4.56 0.25 -17.29
N LYS A 147 -5.41 -0.75 -17.07
CA LYS A 147 -6.87 -0.61 -17.19
C LYS A 147 -7.48 0.07 -15.97
N PHE A 148 -6.93 -0.20 -14.78
CA PHE A 148 -7.34 0.38 -13.50
C PHE A 148 -6.10 0.91 -12.76
N PRO A 149 -5.57 2.07 -13.15
CA PRO A 149 -4.37 2.62 -12.54
C PRO A 149 -4.62 2.97 -11.08
N PHE A 150 -3.57 2.85 -10.26
CA PHE A 150 -3.62 3.24 -8.85
C PHE A 150 -4.05 4.71 -8.71
N SER A 151 -5.02 4.94 -7.85
CA SER A 151 -5.53 6.27 -7.52
C SER A 151 -6.11 6.30 -6.11
N VAL A 152 -6.05 7.46 -5.46
CA VAL A 152 -6.78 7.74 -4.21
C VAL A 152 -8.13 8.39 -4.56
N SER A 153 -8.84 7.81 -5.53
CA SER A 153 -10.16 8.24 -5.98
C SER A 153 -11.20 8.13 -4.84
N PRO A 154 -12.19 9.03 -4.80
CA PRO A 154 -13.31 8.94 -3.86
C PRO A 154 -14.38 7.90 -4.24
N GLY A 155 -14.30 7.29 -5.41
CA GLY A 155 -15.29 6.33 -5.94
C GLY A 155 -14.68 5.05 -6.50
N MET A 156 -15.54 4.22 -7.06
CA MET A 156 -15.18 2.95 -7.69
C MET A 156 -14.35 3.15 -8.97
N PRO A 157 -13.46 2.19 -9.33
CA PRO A 157 -12.51 2.39 -10.43
C PRO A 157 -13.15 2.44 -11.83
N ARG A 158 -14.36 1.90 -12.02
CA ARG A 158 -15.00 1.84 -13.34
C ARG A 158 -15.88 3.04 -13.65
N ASP A 159 -16.54 3.61 -12.64
CA ASP A 159 -17.56 4.63 -12.84
C ASP A 159 -17.37 5.89 -11.97
N GLY A 160 -16.42 5.88 -11.04
CA GLY A 160 -16.14 6.98 -10.14
C GLY A 160 -17.22 7.23 -9.08
N THR A 161 -18.29 6.40 -9.04
CA THR A 161 -19.38 6.55 -8.07
C THR A 161 -19.12 5.77 -6.79
N THR A 162 -19.84 6.11 -5.70
CA THR A 162 -19.73 5.40 -4.42
C THR A 162 -20.84 4.38 -4.24
N ARG A 163 -20.60 3.41 -3.36
CA ARG A 163 -21.59 2.41 -2.93
C ARG A 163 -22.10 2.67 -1.51
N PHE A 164 -21.68 3.78 -0.89
CA PHE A 164 -22.03 4.13 0.48
C PHE A 164 -22.88 5.40 0.55
N LYS A 165 -23.90 5.37 1.39
CA LYS A 165 -24.69 6.53 1.79
C LYS A 165 -24.97 6.46 3.28
N ASP A 166 -25.09 7.61 3.94
CA ASP A 166 -25.66 7.65 5.29
C ASP A 166 -27.18 7.43 5.24
N LEU A 167 -27.82 7.39 6.41
CA LEU A 167 -29.26 7.15 6.50
C LEU A 167 -30.11 8.33 5.96
N ASN A 168 -29.51 9.52 5.77
CA ASN A 168 -30.14 10.69 5.16
C ASN A 168 -29.96 10.74 3.64
N GLY A 169 -29.18 9.79 3.07
CA GLY A 169 -28.89 9.72 1.64
C GLY A 169 -27.65 10.51 1.21
N GLU A 170 -26.90 11.11 2.17
CA GLU A 170 -25.62 11.76 1.88
C GLU A 170 -24.59 10.73 1.40
N ILE A 171 -23.85 11.08 0.34
CA ILE A 171 -22.81 10.24 -0.24
C ILE A 171 -21.60 10.17 0.71
N ILE A 172 -21.10 8.95 0.97
CA ILE A 172 -19.86 8.70 1.69
C ILE A 172 -18.84 8.13 0.69
N ASN A 173 -17.65 8.72 0.67
CA ASN A 173 -16.62 8.41 -0.32
C ASN A 173 -15.86 7.12 -0.01
N HIS A 174 -15.37 6.45 -1.06
CA HIS A 174 -14.45 5.32 -0.96
C HIS A 174 -13.02 5.76 -0.62
N PHE A 175 -12.24 4.80 -0.12
CA PHE A 175 -10.81 4.92 0.09
C PHE A 175 -10.08 3.73 -0.53
N LEU A 176 -9.13 4.02 -1.42
CA LEU A 176 -8.27 3.03 -2.06
C LEU A 176 -9.07 1.84 -2.68
N PHE A 177 -10.27 2.11 -3.20
CA PHE A 177 -11.19 1.13 -3.80
C PHE A 177 -11.63 -0.02 -2.86
N VAL A 178 -11.31 0.06 -1.55
CA VAL A 178 -11.56 -0.99 -0.55
C VAL A 178 -12.51 -0.53 0.54
N SER A 179 -12.18 0.53 1.31
CA SER A 179 -13.00 1.06 2.42
C SER A 179 -13.41 -0.02 3.41
N SER A 180 -12.45 -0.60 4.14
CA SER A 180 -12.73 -1.75 5.02
C SER A 180 -13.15 -1.39 6.45
N PHE A 181 -13.22 -0.10 6.82
CA PHE A 181 -13.72 0.29 8.14
C PHE A 181 -15.25 0.33 8.17
N THR A 182 -15.84 -0.78 7.77
CA THR A 182 -17.30 -1.03 7.74
C THR A 182 -17.56 -2.52 7.77
N GLU A 183 -18.73 -2.95 8.24
CA GLU A 183 -19.09 -4.38 8.26
C GLU A 183 -19.26 -4.95 6.84
N TYR A 184 -19.68 -4.13 5.87
CA TYR A 184 -19.80 -4.51 4.46
C TYR A 184 -19.15 -3.46 3.56
N THR A 185 -18.40 -3.91 2.57
CA THR A 185 -17.85 -3.07 1.51
C THR A 185 -18.18 -3.61 0.14
N VAL A 186 -18.07 -2.75 -0.88
CA VAL A 186 -18.17 -3.16 -2.28
C VAL A 186 -16.86 -2.80 -2.99
N VAL A 187 -16.30 -3.75 -3.70
CA VAL A 187 -15.03 -3.60 -4.42
C VAL A 187 -15.15 -4.13 -5.85
N ASP A 188 -14.33 -3.65 -6.76
CA ASP A 188 -14.22 -4.23 -8.11
C ASP A 188 -13.56 -5.61 -8.02
N VAL A 189 -13.99 -6.56 -8.84
CA VAL A 189 -13.41 -7.92 -8.87
C VAL A 189 -11.92 -7.93 -9.23
N ALA A 190 -11.43 -6.90 -9.93
CA ALA A 190 -10.00 -6.73 -10.19
C ALA A 190 -9.18 -6.45 -8.91
N ASN A 191 -9.84 -6.02 -7.85
CA ASN A 191 -9.26 -5.74 -6.52
C ASN A 191 -9.51 -6.85 -5.51
N VAL A 192 -9.90 -8.06 -5.94
CA VAL A 192 -10.26 -9.17 -5.05
C VAL A 192 -9.35 -10.37 -5.29
N VAL A 193 -8.82 -10.95 -4.20
CA VAL A 193 -8.04 -12.18 -4.21
C VAL A 193 -8.76 -13.25 -3.39
N LYS A 194 -9.12 -14.35 -4.03
CA LYS A 194 -9.69 -15.52 -3.33
C LYS A 194 -8.60 -16.23 -2.56
N VAL A 195 -8.91 -16.62 -1.31
CA VAL A 195 -7.96 -17.26 -0.40
C VAL A 195 -8.58 -18.47 0.31
N ASP A 196 -7.73 -19.32 0.85
CA ASP A 196 -8.15 -20.48 1.63
C ASP A 196 -8.76 -20.01 2.97
N PRO A 197 -10.02 -20.41 3.27
CA PRO A 197 -10.70 -20.00 4.50
C PRO A 197 -10.08 -20.60 5.78
N THR A 198 -9.19 -21.58 5.67
CA THR A 198 -8.50 -22.17 6.83
C THR A 198 -7.38 -21.31 7.38
N ILE A 199 -6.93 -20.31 6.62
CA ILE A 199 -5.88 -19.38 7.05
C ILE A 199 -6.47 -18.39 8.06
N PRO A 200 -5.80 -18.17 9.23
CA PRO A 200 -6.30 -17.22 10.23
C PRO A 200 -6.56 -15.83 9.64
N PRO A 201 -7.79 -15.30 9.74
CA PRO A 201 -8.16 -14.04 9.10
C PRO A 201 -7.29 -12.85 9.52
N ASN A 202 -6.96 -12.77 10.81
CA ASN A 202 -6.12 -11.73 11.39
C ASN A 202 -4.64 -11.78 10.94
N ARG A 203 -4.24 -12.79 10.20
CA ARG A 203 -2.93 -12.90 9.54
C ARG A 203 -3.07 -12.62 8.04
N ALA A 204 -4.08 -13.22 7.43
CA ALA A 204 -4.33 -13.06 5.99
C ALA A 204 -4.62 -11.61 5.60
N CYS A 205 -5.35 -10.82 6.44
CA CYS A 205 -5.64 -9.42 6.17
C CYS A 205 -4.39 -8.54 6.03
N LEU A 206 -3.26 -8.91 6.64
CA LEU A 206 -2.01 -8.17 6.56
C LEU A 206 -1.39 -8.18 5.15
N LEU A 207 -1.81 -9.14 4.33
CA LEU A 207 -1.32 -9.27 2.95
C LEU A 207 -2.06 -8.37 1.96
N SER A 208 -3.08 -7.64 2.42
CA SER A 208 -3.74 -6.61 1.59
C SER A 208 -2.85 -5.40 1.30
N CYS A 209 -1.86 -5.10 2.18
CA CYS A 209 -1.02 -3.91 2.04
C CYS A 209 0.38 -4.10 2.63
N GLY A 210 0.55 -3.86 3.94
CA GLY A 210 1.85 -3.55 4.54
C GLY A 210 2.87 -4.68 4.45
N VAL A 211 2.50 -5.91 4.82
CA VAL A 211 3.45 -7.04 4.80
C VAL A 211 3.79 -7.40 3.35
N SER A 212 2.81 -7.44 2.46
CA SER A 212 3.02 -7.65 1.03
C SER A 212 3.95 -6.59 0.44
N THR A 213 3.76 -5.32 0.80
CA THR A 213 4.61 -4.22 0.32
C THR A 213 6.07 -4.43 0.69
N GLY A 214 6.38 -4.73 1.96
CA GLY A 214 7.77 -4.89 2.39
C GLY A 214 8.42 -6.18 1.89
N VAL A 215 7.74 -7.32 2.05
CA VAL A 215 8.25 -8.62 1.56
C VAL A 215 8.43 -8.60 0.04
N GLY A 216 7.44 -8.06 -0.68
CA GLY A 216 7.48 -7.92 -2.13
C GLY A 216 8.59 -7.00 -2.61
N ALA A 217 8.86 -5.91 -1.89
CA ALA A 217 9.94 -4.99 -2.24
C ALA A 217 11.30 -5.69 -2.24
N ALA A 218 11.56 -6.54 -1.26
CA ALA A 218 12.79 -7.34 -1.24
C ALA A 218 12.78 -8.43 -2.32
N TRP A 219 11.67 -9.15 -2.45
CA TRP A 219 11.56 -10.31 -3.34
C TRP A 219 11.38 -9.93 -4.81
N ARG A 220 10.40 -9.09 -5.15
CA ARG A 220 10.02 -8.77 -6.53
C ARG A 220 10.71 -7.52 -7.09
N THR A 221 10.69 -6.40 -6.33
CA THR A 221 11.24 -5.13 -6.84
C THR A 221 12.76 -5.12 -6.81
N ALA A 222 13.36 -5.38 -5.64
CA ALA A 222 14.81 -5.38 -5.49
C ALA A 222 15.46 -6.65 -6.08
N ASN A 223 14.74 -7.78 -6.02
CA ASN A 223 15.26 -9.10 -6.32
C ASN A 223 16.55 -9.34 -5.51
N VAL A 224 16.42 -9.26 -4.18
CA VAL A 224 17.55 -9.41 -3.25
C VAL A 224 18.21 -10.75 -3.44
N GLU A 225 19.51 -10.75 -3.64
CA GLU A 225 20.30 -11.95 -3.90
C GLU A 225 20.79 -12.59 -2.60
N LYS A 226 20.96 -13.89 -2.62
CA LYS A 226 21.55 -14.63 -1.49
C LYS A 226 22.96 -14.13 -1.17
N GLY A 227 23.24 -13.91 0.09
CA GLY A 227 24.55 -13.43 0.57
C GLY A 227 24.72 -11.93 0.58
N SER A 228 23.76 -11.17 0.07
CA SER A 228 23.83 -9.70 -0.03
C SER A 228 23.70 -8.97 1.32
N THR A 229 24.07 -7.70 1.28
CA THR A 229 23.94 -6.74 2.36
C THR A 229 22.77 -5.79 2.08
N VAL A 230 21.89 -5.64 3.05
CA VAL A 230 20.66 -4.82 2.96
C VAL A 230 20.67 -3.76 4.04
N ALA A 231 20.36 -2.51 3.70
CA ALA A 231 20.15 -1.40 4.64
C ALA A 231 18.71 -0.91 4.57
N ILE A 232 18.05 -0.73 5.73
CA ILE A 232 16.61 -0.42 5.82
C ILE A 232 16.44 0.85 6.64
N PHE A 233 16.00 1.93 6.01
CA PHE A 233 15.71 3.21 6.62
C PHE A 233 14.27 3.23 7.15
N GLY A 234 14.13 3.24 8.47
CA GLY A 234 12.86 3.11 9.18
C GLY A 234 12.47 1.65 9.40
N ILE A 235 12.68 1.14 10.62
CA ILE A 235 12.26 -0.21 11.04
C ILE A 235 10.88 -0.18 11.73
N GLY A 236 9.93 0.49 11.09
CA GLY A 236 8.51 0.33 11.36
C GLY A 236 7.96 -0.92 10.66
N SER A 237 6.65 -1.04 10.59
CA SER A 237 5.99 -2.22 10.03
C SER A 237 6.42 -2.56 8.60
N ILE A 238 6.61 -1.55 7.73
CA ILE A 238 7.09 -1.77 6.35
C ILE A 238 8.55 -2.22 6.36
N GLY A 239 9.43 -1.53 7.10
CA GLY A 239 10.84 -1.92 7.16
C GLY A 239 11.07 -3.30 7.77
N LEU A 240 10.26 -3.70 8.75
CA LEU A 240 10.29 -5.07 9.29
C LEU A 240 9.81 -6.10 8.27
N ALA A 241 8.83 -5.76 7.43
CA ALA A 241 8.41 -6.62 6.34
C ALA A 241 9.48 -6.71 5.23
N VAL A 242 10.23 -5.63 4.97
CA VAL A 242 11.42 -5.67 4.09
C VAL A 242 12.49 -6.58 4.69
N ALA A 243 12.78 -6.47 6.00
CA ALA A 243 13.76 -7.32 6.68
C ALA A 243 13.39 -8.80 6.56
N GLU A 244 12.12 -9.15 6.81
CA GLU A 244 11.62 -10.51 6.65
C GLU A 244 11.73 -10.98 5.19
N GLY A 245 11.39 -10.16 4.21
CA GLY A 245 11.57 -10.45 2.79
C GLY A 245 13.05 -10.65 2.40
N ALA A 246 13.94 -9.79 2.87
CA ALA A 246 15.39 -9.90 2.65
C ALA A 246 15.95 -11.19 3.27
N ARG A 247 15.51 -11.55 4.48
CA ARG A 247 15.85 -12.82 5.13
C ARG A 247 15.41 -14.03 4.29
N LEU A 248 14.19 -13.99 3.78
CA LEU A 248 13.64 -15.05 2.90
C LEU A 248 14.42 -15.17 1.59
N CYS A 249 14.89 -14.06 1.04
CA CYS A 249 15.77 -14.04 -0.14
C CYS A 249 17.21 -14.50 0.16
N GLY A 250 17.60 -14.63 1.43
CA GLY A 250 18.90 -15.13 1.84
C GLY A 250 19.96 -14.05 1.99
N ALA A 251 19.59 -12.78 2.23
CA ALA A 251 20.52 -11.74 2.65
C ALA A 251 21.24 -12.16 3.94
N THR A 252 22.54 -11.88 4.03
CA THR A 252 23.37 -12.30 5.19
C THR A 252 23.62 -11.18 6.19
N LYS A 253 23.57 -9.95 5.74
CA LYS A 253 23.68 -8.75 6.57
C LYS A 253 22.46 -7.87 6.31
N ILE A 254 21.66 -7.62 7.35
CA ILE A 254 20.47 -6.77 7.29
C ILE A 254 20.62 -5.70 8.36
N ILE A 255 20.83 -4.46 7.93
CA ILE A 255 21.13 -3.31 8.80
C ILE A 255 19.84 -2.49 8.95
N GLY A 256 19.32 -2.40 10.16
CA GLY A 256 18.17 -1.55 10.51
C GLY A 256 18.61 -0.17 10.96
N ILE A 257 18.08 0.88 10.33
CA ILE A 257 18.38 2.28 10.64
C ILE A 257 17.11 2.95 11.15
N ASP A 258 17.14 3.47 12.38
CA ASP A 258 16.02 4.22 12.97
C ASP A 258 16.54 5.23 14.00
N ILE A 259 15.76 6.27 14.27
CA ILE A 259 16.05 7.23 15.34
C ILE A 259 15.67 6.70 16.73
N ASN A 260 14.80 5.69 16.79
CA ASN A 260 14.30 5.10 18.02
C ASN A 260 14.91 3.70 18.24
N SER A 261 15.85 3.60 19.16
CA SER A 261 16.52 2.35 19.53
C SER A 261 15.61 1.31 20.20
N ASP A 262 14.46 1.70 20.77
CA ASP A 262 13.52 0.76 21.41
C ASP A 262 12.96 -0.27 20.42
N LYS A 263 12.99 0.04 19.14
CA LYS A 263 12.56 -0.86 18.07
C LYS A 263 13.55 -1.98 17.76
N PHE A 264 14.83 -1.85 18.15
CA PHE A 264 15.91 -2.74 17.74
C PHE A 264 15.70 -4.18 18.21
N GLU A 265 15.27 -4.37 19.47
CA GLU A 265 14.99 -5.70 20.00
C GLU A 265 13.84 -6.40 19.25
N THR A 266 12.83 -5.64 18.84
CA THR A 266 11.77 -6.19 18.00
C THR A 266 12.28 -6.55 16.61
N ALA A 267 13.13 -5.71 16.02
CA ALA A 267 13.65 -5.90 14.66
C ALA A 267 14.56 -7.14 14.54
N LYS A 268 15.27 -7.53 15.59
CA LYS A 268 16.01 -8.81 15.62
C LYS A 268 15.13 -10.02 15.30
N LYS A 269 13.86 -9.99 15.75
CA LYS A 269 12.90 -11.08 15.51
C LYS A 269 12.50 -11.21 14.04
N PHE A 270 12.75 -10.18 13.22
CA PHE A 270 12.47 -10.13 11.79
C PHE A 270 13.73 -10.32 10.93
N GLY A 271 14.84 -10.72 11.54
CA GLY A 271 16.06 -11.03 10.81
C GLY A 271 17.03 -9.86 10.64
N VAL A 272 16.79 -8.70 11.27
CA VAL A 272 17.77 -7.60 11.31
C VAL A 272 18.97 -8.04 12.14
N THR A 273 20.17 -7.93 11.55
CA THR A 273 21.42 -8.43 12.14
C THR A 273 22.22 -7.32 12.81
N GLU A 274 22.15 -6.10 12.30
CA GLU A 274 22.90 -4.95 12.78
C GLU A 274 22.02 -3.71 12.84
N PHE A 275 22.40 -2.72 13.65
CA PHE A 275 21.58 -1.54 13.92
C PHE A 275 22.40 -0.26 13.87
N VAL A 276 21.77 0.80 13.34
CA VAL A 276 22.30 2.16 13.35
C VAL A 276 21.23 3.10 13.91
N ASN A 277 21.51 3.73 15.06
CA ASN A 277 20.69 4.82 15.56
C ASN A 277 21.14 6.13 14.90
N SER A 278 20.37 6.58 13.90
CA SER A 278 20.73 7.80 13.15
C SER A 278 20.63 9.10 13.97
N GLY A 279 19.97 9.07 15.13
CA GLY A 279 19.92 10.20 16.06
C GLY A 279 21.15 10.35 16.95
N SER A 280 22.08 9.39 16.97
CA SER A 280 23.24 9.36 17.88
C SER A 280 24.61 9.32 17.18
N LEU A 281 24.68 9.63 15.89
CA LEU A 281 25.92 9.50 15.10
C LEU A 281 26.90 10.69 15.25
N GLY A 282 26.53 11.72 16.01
CA GLY A 282 27.33 12.92 16.15
C GLY A 282 27.46 13.65 14.81
N ASN A 283 28.70 13.81 14.33
CA ASN A 283 29.00 14.49 13.07
C ASN A 283 29.03 13.57 11.83
N LYS A 284 28.87 12.24 12.03
CA LYS A 284 28.87 11.29 10.91
C LYS A 284 27.49 11.22 10.24
N SER A 285 27.47 11.12 8.92
CA SER A 285 26.27 10.76 8.18
C SER A 285 25.97 9.27 8.34
N VAL A 286 24.73 8.86 8.04
CA VAL A 286 24.38 7.44 8.00
C VAL A 286 25.17 6.72 6.90
N SER A 287 25.38 7.39 5.77
CA SER A 287 26.13 6.83 4.64
C SER A 287 27.61 6.55 4.98
N GLU A 288 28.27 7.43 5.74
CA GLU A 288 29.61 7.15 6.23
C GLU A 288 29.65 5.90 7.10
N VAL A 289 28.71 5.77 8.05
CA VAL A 289 28.63 4.60 8.94
C VAL A 289 28.33 3.31 8.16
N ILE A 290 27.36 3.35 7.24
CA ILE A 290 27.02 2.18 6.43
C ILE A 290 28.20 1.76 5.53
N ASN A 291 28.88 2.71 4.92
CA ASN A 291 30.06 2.41 4.09
C ASN A 291 31.19 1.75 4.92
N GLU A 292 31.43 2.21 6.15
CA GLU A 292 32.38 1.57 7.07
C GLU A 292 31.96 0.13 7.46
N MET A 293 30.64 -0.08 7.70
CA MET A 293 30.08 -1.39 8.08
C MET A 293 30.08 -2.41 6.95
N THR A 294 30.10 -1.94 5.69
CA THR A 294 29.81 -2.76 4.50
C THR A 294 30.95 -2.82 3.48
N ASP A 295 32.08 -2.24 3.80
CA ASP A 295 33.23 -2.12 2.89
C ASP A 295 32.84 -1.51 1.52
N GLY A 296 32.22 -0.32 1.57
CA GLY A 296 31.91 0.49 0.38
C GLY A 296 30.45 0.51 -0.07
N GLY A 297 29.52 0.20 0.82
CA GLY A 297 28.08 0.36 0.62
C GLY A 297 27.27 -0.93 0.60
N ALA A 298 25.98 -0.81 0.87
CA ALA A 298 25.03 -1.93 0.84
C ALA A 298 24.59 -2.25 -0.60
N ASP A 299 24.33 -3.50 -0.90
CA ASP A 299 23.81 -3.93 -2.20
C ASP A 299 22.40 -3.39 -2.44
N TYR A 300 21.57 -3.32 -1.38
CA TYR A 300 20.19 -2.85 -1.43
C TYR A 300 19.91 -1.92 -0.26
N CYS A 301 19.37 -0.75 -0.55
CA CYS A 301 18.92 0.21 0.46
C CYS A 301 17.42 0.46 0.28
N PHE A 302 16.63 0.31 1.36
CA PHE A 302 15.19 0.50 1.35
C PHE A 302 14.81 1.74 2.15
N GLU A 303 14.11 2.68 1.53
CA GLU A 303 13.55 3.83 2.21
C GLU A 303 12.08 3.54 2.55
N CYS A 304 11.76 3.44 3.86
CA CYS A 304 10.46 3.03 4.39
C CYS A 304 9.78 4.10 5.27
N VAL A 305 10.27 5.34 5.26
CA VAL A 305 9.78 6.44 6.12
C VAL A 305 8.92 7.43 5.34
N GLY A 306 9.33 7.76 4.11
CA GLY A 306 8.65 8.73 3.24
C GLY A 306 9.24 10.15 3.35
N LEU A 307 10.56 10.27 3.47
CA LEU A 307 11.27 11.54 3.52
C LEU A 307 12.28 11.65 2.36
N PRO A 308 12.21 12.72 1.51
CA PRO A 308 13.16 12.91 0.42
C PRO A 308 14.63 12.88 0.85
N SER A 309 14.96 13.45 2.01
CA SER A 309 16.31 13.41 2.57
C SER A 309 16.81 11.99 2.86
N LEU A 310 15.92 11.09 3.30
CA LEU A 310 16.27 9.69 3.54
C LEU A 310 16.42 8.90 2.23
N VAL A 311 15.73 9.29 1.14
CA VAL A 311 16.00 8.71 -0.18
C VAL A 311 17.42 9.05 -0.66
N HIS A 312 17.87 10.30 -0.44
CA HIS A 312 19.25 10.71 -0.75
C HIS A 312 20.26 9.94 0.09
N GLU A 313 20.01 9.82 1.39
CA GLU A 313 20.89 9.09 2.31
C GLU A 313 20.94 7.59 1.94
N ALA A 314 19.81 6.96 1.64
CA ALA A 314 19.72 5.60 1.16
C ALA A 314 20.49 5.40 -0.16
N TYR A 315 20.39 6.36 -1.08
CA TYR A 315 21.15 6.33 -2.33
C TYR A 315 22.67 6.47 -2.09
N ALA A 316 23.07 7.32 -1.13
CA ALA A 316 24.48 7.46 -0.73
C ALA A 316 25.03 6.19 -0.10
N CYS A 317 24.22 5.47 0.70
CA CYS A 317 24.57 4.18 1.33
C CYS A 317 24.74 3.02 0.35
N CYS A 318 24.19 3.13 -0.86
CA CYS A 318 24.27 2.06 -1.85
C CYS A 318 25.68 1.94 -2.44
N ARG A 319 26.11 0.70 -2.64
CA ARG A 319 27.36 0.36 -3.32
C ARG A 319 27.40 0.94 -4.72
N GLN A 320 28.55 1.47 -5.12
CA GLN A 320 28.80 1.92 -6.50
C GLN A 320 28.80 0.74 -7.47
N GLY A 321 28.33 0.98 -8.69
CA GLY A 321 28.34 0.04 -9.81
C GLY A 321 27.06 -0.81 -9.91
N TRP A 322 26.44 -1.26 -8.76
CA TRP A 322 25.23 -2.11 -8.83
C TRP A 322 24.21 -1.88 -7.71
N GLY A 323 24.54 -1.04 -6.72
CA GLY A 323 23.64 -0.80 -5.57
C GLY A 323 22.28 -0.29 -6.00
N LYS A 324 21.21 -0.79 -5.34
CA LYS A 324 19.82 -0.41 -5.63
C LYS A 324 19.19 0.28 -4.44
N THR A 325 18.62 1.45 -4.67
CA THR A 325 17.78 2.15 -3.69
C THR A 325 16.32 1.94 -4.05
N ILE A 326 15.54 1.41 -3.11
CA ILE A 326 14.12 1.09 -3.28
C ILE A 326 13.31 2.03 -2.39
N VAL A 327 12.39 2.78 -3.00
CA VAL A 327 11.53 3.76 -2.31
C VAL A 327 10.16 3.17 -2.08
N LEU A 328 9.78 3.04 -0.79
CA LEU A 328 8.48 2.56 -0.33
C LEU A 328 7.72 3.60 0.49
N GLY A 329 8.43 4.51 1.15
CA GLY A 329 7.82 5.50 2.01
C GLY A 329 6.88 6.43 1.24
N VAL A 330 5.71 6.73 1.80
CA VAL A 330 4.74 7.64 1.20
C VAL A 330 5.15 9.07 1.52
N HIS A 331 5.67 9.78 0.52
CA HIS A 331 6.08 11.16 0.65
C HIS A 331 4.89 12.12 0.70
N LYS A 332 5.10 13.27 1.34
CA LYS A 332 4.12 14.37 1.29
C LYS A 332 3.92 14.79 -0.17
N PRO A 333 2.66 15.02 -0.62
CA PRO A 333 2.40 15.54 -1.96
C PRO A 333 3.22 16.80 -2.28
N GLY A 334 3.78 16.87 -3.49
CA GLY A 334 4.63 17.99 -3.94
C GLY A 334 6.09 17.90 -3.49
N SER A 335 6.50 16.89 -2.70
CA SER A 335 7.91 16.65 -2.39
C SER A 335 8.71 16.33 -3.65
N GLN A 336 9.93 16.83 -3.72
CA GLN A 336 10.82 16.64 -4.88
C GLN A 336 12.11 15.93 -4.45
N LEU A 337 12.67 15.14 -5.37
CA LEU A 337 14.00 14.56 -5.28
C LEU A 337 14.93 15.29 -6.26
N SER A 338 16.12 15.68 -5.80
CA SER A 338 17.13 16.32 -6.63
C SER A 338 18.44 15.56 -6.47
N PHE A 339 19.02 15.06 -7.56
CA PHE A 339 20.30 14.37 -7.59
C PHE A 339 21.29 15.12 -8.46
N ASP A 340 22.56 15.06 -8.08
CA ASP A 340 23.63 15.55 -8.97
C ASP A 340 23.69 14.68 -10.22
N SER A 341 23.68 15.30 -11.39
CA SER A 341 23.63 14.59 -12.66
C SER A 341 24.90 13.78 -12.96
N LEU A 342 26.06 14.25 -12.46
CA LEU A 342 27.32 13.53 -12.59
C LEU A 342 27.35 12.31 -11.67
N ASP A 343 26.79 12.41 -10.46
CA ASP A 343 26.68 11.27 -9.56
C ASP A 343 25.78 10.18 -10.15
N VAL A 344 24.66 10.55 -10.77
CA VAL A 344 23.79 9.60 -11.47
C VAL A 344 24.54 8.87 -12.58
N LEU A 345 25.39 9.58 -13.34
CA LEU A 345 26.20 8.98 -14.41
C LEU A 345 27.35 8.11 -13.85
N HIS A 346 28.10 8.64 -12.88
CA HIS A 346 29.38 8.05 -12.47
C HIS A 346 29.24 6.90 -11.48
N LEU A 347 28.18 6.91 -10.66
CA LEU A 347 28.04 5.95 -9.56
C LEU A 347 27.44 4.60 -10.00
N GLY A 348 26.77 4.52 -11.16
CA GLY A 348 26.18 3.30 -11.69
C GLY A 348 25.16 2.64 -10.77
N LYS A 349 24.45 3.45 -9.94
CA LYS A 349 23.43 3.00 -8.98
C LYS A 349 22.04 3.03 -9.60
N THR A 350 21.12 2.26 -9.02
CA THR A 350 19.69 2.26 -9.42
C THR A 350 18.84 2.89 -8.34
N LEU A 351 17.90 3.76 -8.73
CA LEU A 351 16.81 4.25 -7.89
C LEU A 351 15.49 3.78 -8.48
N ILE A 352 14.67 3.11 -7.67
CA ILE A 352 13.40 2.54 -8.14
C ILE A 352 12.29 2.69 -7.09
N GLY A 353 11.08 3.06 -7.53
CA GLY A 353 9.88 3.04 -6.69
C GLY A 353 9.28 1.63 -6.58
N SER A 354 8.65 1.34 -5.44
CA SER A 354 8.04 0.03 -5.18
C SER A 354 6.63 0.19 -4.59
N LEU A 355 5.63 0.26 -5.45
CA LEU A 355 4.24 0.25 -5.02
C LEU A 355 3.79 -1.20 -4.80
N PHE A 356 3.19 -1.48 -3.63
CA PHE A 356 2.78 -2.82 -3.21
C PHE A 356 3.90 -3.88 -3.32
N GLY A 357 5.16 -3.48 -3.18
CA GLY A 357 6.29 -4.39 -3.27
C GLY A 357 6.55 -4.97 -4.67
N GLY A 358 5.97 -4.40 -5.73
CA GLY A 358 6.06 -4.97 -7.08
C GLY A 358 5.24 -6.25 -7.27
N LEU A 359 4.40 -6.62 -6.28
CA LEU A 359 3.61 -7.86 -6.30
C LEU A 359 2.38 -7.73 -7.20
N LYS A 360 2.08 -8.80 -7.92
CA LYS A 360 0.79 -9.02 -8.57
C LYS A 360 -0.18 -9.66 -7.58
N THR A 361 -1.26 -8.97 -7.29
CA THR A 361 -2.15 -9.37 -6.18
C THR A 361 -2.69 -10.78 -6.32
N LYS A 362 -3.24 -11.14 -7.49
CA LYS A 362 -3.90 -12.43 -7.71
C LYS A 362 -2.94 -13.62 -7.77
N SER A 363 -1.69 -13.43 -8.20
CA SER A 363 -0.70 -14.49 -8.29
C SER A 363 0.23 -14.58 -7.09
N ASP A 364 0.64 -13.45 -6.50
CA ASP A 364 1.68 -13.44 -5.49
C ASP A 364 1.14 -13.54 -4.05
N ILE A 365 -0.05 -12.99 -3.75
CA ILE A 365 -0.67 -13.17 -2.42
C ILE A 365 -0.86 -14.65 -2.07
N PRO A 366 -1.38 -15.52 -2.96
CA PRO A 366 -1.43 -16.96 -2.70
C PRO A 366 -0.06 -17.60 -2.40
N ILE A 367 1.01 -17.11 -3.04
CA ILE A 367 2.38 -17.58 -2.75
C ILE A 367 2.82 -17.16 -1.34
N LEU A 368 2.54 -15.90 -0.94
CA LEU A 368 2.85 -15.44 0.42
C LEU A 368 2.06 -16.21 1.48
N LEU A 369 0.79 -16.50 1.23
CA LEU A 369 -0.02 -17.34 2.10
C LEU A 369 0.54 -18.75 2.21
N LYS A 370 1.00 -19.33 1.10
CA LYS A 370 1.69 -20.62 1.13
C LYS A 370 2.98 -20.53 1.93
N TRP A 371 3.77 -19.49 1.81
CA TRP A 371 4.97 -19.31 2.64
C TRP A 371 4.64 -19.21 4.13
N TYR A 372 3.52 -18.59 4.48
CA TYR A 372 3.04 -18.56 5.86
C TYR A 372 2.66 -19.96 6.35
N THR A 373 1.86 -20.71 5.60
CA THR A 373 1.47 -22.09 5.96
C THR A 373 2.68 -23.05 6.02
N ASP A 374 3.67 -22.83 5.15
CA ASP A 374 4.95 -23.56 5.16
C ASP A 374 5.90 -23.10 6.30
N LYS A 375 5.49 -22.15 7.15
CA LYS A 375 6.29 -21.55 8.24
C LYS A 375 7.58 -20.88 7.77
N LYS A 376 7.60 -20.39 6.55
CA LYS A 376 8.71 -19.63 5.98
C LYS A 376 8.56 -18.14 6.24
N LEU A 377 7.34 -17.61 6.05
CA LEU A 377 6.96 -16.22 6.28
C LEU A 377 6.30 -16.09 7.67
N GLU A 378 6.78 -15.18 8.49
CA GLU A 378 6.31 -14.96 9.85
C GLU A 378 5.30 -13.82 9.91
N LEU A 379 3.99 -14.14 9.82
CA LEU A 379 2.92 -13.13 9.94
C LEU A 379 2.55 -12.83 11.40
N ASP A 380 2.71 -13.81 12.30
CA ASP A 380 2.26 -13.70 13.70
C ASP A 380 2.89 -12.52 14.44
N LYS A 381 4.16 -12.26 14.18
CA LYS A 381 4.93 -11.20 14.85
C LYS A 381 4.47 -9.78 14.49
N PHE A 382 3.76 -9.60 13.37
CA PHE A 382 3.25 -8.29 12.97
C PHE A 382 2.01 -7.86 13.76
N VAL A 383 1.17 -8.80 14.20
CA VAL A 383 -0.04 -8.49 14.96
C VAL A 383 0.32 -8.26 16.42
N THR A 384 0.42 -7.00 16.82
CA THR A 384 0.74 -6.61 18.18
C THR A 384 -0.50 -6.37 19.04
N HIS A 385 -1.63 -6.03 18.41
CA HIS A 385 -2.89 -5.75 19.09
C HIS A 385 -4.07 -6.33 18.31
N GLU A 386 -5.06 -6.79 19.04
CA GLU A 386 -6.36 -7.20 18.52
C GLU A 386 -7.47 -6.61 19.38
N MET A 387 -8.48 -6.00 18.76
CA MET A 387 -9.59 -5.37 19.47
C MET A 387 -10.89 -5.44 18.69
N SER A 388 -11.99 -4.98 19.32
CA SER A 388 -13.26 -4.80 18.63
C SER A 388 -13.17 -3.65 17.63
N PHE A 389 -13.89 -3.75 16.51
CA PHE A 389 -14.01 -2.68 15.53
C PHE A 389 -14.50 -1.36 16.15
N GLU A 390 -15.33 -1.44 17.15
CA GLU A 390 -15.84 -0.26 17.88
C GLU A 390 -14.74 0.53 18.61
N ASP A 391 -13.59 -0.10 18.89
CA ASP A 391 -12.43 0.54 19.49
C ASP A 391 -11.46 1.20 18.48
N ILE A 392 -11.88 1.38 17.22
CA ILE A 392 -11.03 1.88 16.14
C ILE A 392 -10.26 3.17 16.48
N ASN A 393 -10.87 4.10 17.21
CA ASN A 393 -10.20 5.32 17.64
C ASN A 393 -9.06 5.06 18.65
N LYS A 394 -9.16 4.00 19.46
CA LYS A 394 -8.04 3.55 20.32
C LYS A 394 -6.91 2.97 19.46
N ALA A 395 -7.23 2.22 18.39
CA ALA A 395 -6.25 1.72 17.45
C ALA A 395 -5.48 2.86 16.78
N PHE A 396 -6.17 3.93 16.35
CA PHE A 396 -5.53 5.14 15.80
C PHE A 396 -4.55 5.76 16.80
N ASN A 397 -4.92 5.88 18.07
CA ASN A 397 -4.03 6.42 19.11
C ASN A 397 -2.78 5.55 19.29
N LEU A 398 -2.93 4.22 19.35
CA LEU A 398 -1.77 3.29 19.43
C LEU A 398 -0.82 3.45 18.23
N LEU A 399 -1.37 3.66 17.04
CA LEU A 399 -0.56 3.88 15.84
C LEU A 399 0.17 5.23 15.87
N ILE A 400 -0.52 6.30 16.28
CA ILE A 400 0.05 7.65 16.41
C ILE A 400 1.19 7.66 17.43
N GLU A 401 1.03 6.94 18.54
CA GLU A 401 2.03 6.81 19.61
C GLU A 401 3.17 5.84 19.25
N GLY A 402 3.12 5.20 18.09
CA GLY A 402 4.13 4.21 17.67
C GLY A 402 4.13 2.93 18.50
N LYS A 403 3.06 2.63 19.23
CA LYS A 403 2.93 1.49 20.15
C LYS A 403 2.44 0.21 19.49
N CYS A 404 2.10 0.23 18.19
CA CYS A 404 1.70 -0.98 17.47
C CYS A 404 2.41 -1.10 16.12
N LEU A 405 2.67 -2.34 15.69
CA LEU A 405 3.05 -2.65 14.32
C LEU A 405 1.80 -2.79 13.45
N ARG A 406 0.91 -3.70 13.86
CA ARG A 406 -0.44 -3.85 13.31
C ARG A 406 -1.44 -4.06 14.44
N CYS A 407 -2.53 -3.33 14.36
CA CYS A 407 -3.71 -3.50 15.20
C CYS A 407 -4.82 -4.06 14.33
N VAL A 408 -5.25 -5.28 14.61
CA VAL A 408 -6.34 -5.94 13.89
C VAL A 408 -7.64 -5.73 14.65
N MET A 409 -8.65 -5.24 13.96
CA MET A 409 -9.98 -4.98 14.49
C MET A 409 -10.97 -6.00 13.92
N TRP A 410 -11.69 -6.69 14.83
CA TRP A 410 -12.70 -7.69 14.48
C TRP A 410 -14.08 -7.05 14.43
N MET A 411 -14.86 -7.34 13.37
CA MET A 411 -16.21 -6.79 13.21
C MET A 411 -17.19 -7.32 14.25
N ASN A 412 -17.03 -8.60 14.67
CA ASN A 412 -17.89 -9.29 15.61
C ASN A 412 -17.04 -9.88 16.75
N LYS A 413 -16.58 -9.02 17.65
CA LYS A 413 -15.81 -9.48 18.83
C LYS A 413 -16.45 -8.94 20.10
#